data_2cda4442cff4042f387831017ff57e4a
#
_entry.id   2cda4442cff4042f387831017ff57e4a
#
_cell.length_a   1.000
_cell.length_b   1.000
_cell.length_c   1.000
_cell.angle_alpha   90.00
_cell.angle_beta   90.00
_cell.angle_gamma   90.00
#
_symmetry.space_group_name_H-M   'P 1'
#
loop_
_entity.id
_entity.type
_entity.pdbx_description
1 polymer ?
#
loop_
_entity_poly.entity_id
_entity_poly.type
_entity_poly.pdbx_seq_one_letter_code
_entity_poly.pdbx_strand_id
1 'polypeptide(L)'
;RALVAALHAPPTTLCHLDLHLDNVFFGSQCPGGVAFIDFANMALAPPMRDVAFFLGINLDVPVRRALDADLVRVYHDALLAGGVRDYPFERCWRDYRLQLWYVLFVHVLCAVVTPGFAKQRRNRTGIYAPDERLTKADRTAAATFAAVNRRLVGALVDHRCDELLAQVADEASDGCCGCA
;
A
#
# COMPACT_ATOMS: atom_id res chain seq x y z
N ARG A 1 -13.03 2.11 13.65
CA ARG A 1 -12.50 3.47 13.96
C ARG A 1 -11.02 3.41 14.34
N ALA A 2 -10.59 2.49 15.21
CA ALA A 2 -9.20 2.34 15.65
C ALA A 2 -8.22 2.18 14.47
N LEU A 3 -8.50 1.29 13.54
CA LEU A 3 -7.66 1.10 12.34
C LEU A 3 -7.51 2.39 11.53
N VAL A 4 -8.60 3.13 11.30
CA VAL A 4 -8.53 4.39 10.54
C VAL A 4 -7.63 5.40 11.27
N ALA A 5 -7.74 5.52 12.59
CA ALA A 5 -6.86 6.37 13.38
C ALA A 5 -5.39 5.94 13.28
N ALA A 6 -5.10 4.65 13.39
CA ALA A 6 -3.74 4.11 13.26
C ALA A 6 -3.15 4.32 11.85
N LEU A 7 -3.96 4.17 10.80
CA LEU A 7 -3.53 4.40 9.42
C LEU A 7 -3.19 5.87 9.11
N HIS A 8 -3.65 6.81 9.92
CA HIS A 8 -3.41 8.25 9.75
C HIS A 8 -2.62 8.86 10.92
N ALA A 9 -2.08 8.02 11.81
CA ALA A 9 -1.31 8.49 12.95
C ALA A 9 0.02 9.15 12.51
N PRO A 10 0.45 10.22 13.21
CA PRO A 10 1.76 10.81 12.96
C PRO A 10 2.91 9.83 13.28
N PRO A 11 4.10 10.03 12.71
CA PRO A 11 4.52 11.21 11.96
C PRO A 11 3.92 11.25 10.54
N THR A 12 3.83 12.44 9.94
CA THR A 12 3.40 12.64 8.56
C THR A 12 4.49 13.37 7.77
N THR A 13 4.54 13.07 6.49
CA THR A 13 5.40 13.74 5.50
C THR A 13 4.63 13.95 4.21
N LEU A 14 5.23 14.63 3.26
CA LEU A 14 4.69 14.74 1.93
C LEU A 14 4.87 13.39 1.20
N CYS A 15 3.76 12.78 0.82
CA CYS A 15 3.71 11.52 0.10
C CYS A 15 3.14 11.69 -1.31
N HIS A 16 3.62 10.87 -2.23
CA HIS A 16 3.15 10.85 -3.62
C HIS A 16 1.75 10.24 -3.76
N LEU A 17 1.46 9.20 -3.00
CA LEU A 17 0.20 8.46 -2.88
C LEU A 17 -0.25 7.68 -4.13
N ASP A 18 0.59 7.64 -5.17
CA ASP A 18 0.34 6.87 -6.39
C ASP A 18 1.66 6.35 -7.00
N LEU A 19 2.50 5.76 -6.16
CA LEU A 19 3.88 5.39 -6.52
C LEU A 19 3.93 4.00 -7.19
N HIS A 20 3.26 3.84 -8.33
CA HIS A 20 3.42 2.67 -9.18
C HIS A 20 4.53 2.88 -10.23
N LEU A 21 5.04 1.78 -10.82
CA LEU A 21 6.22 1.83 -11.70
C LEU A 21 6.03 2.71 -12.94
N ASP A 22 4.80 2.89 -13.44
CA ASP A 22 4.55 3.78 -14.58
C ASP A 22 4.75 5.27 -14.24
N ASN A 23 4.80 5.62 -12.93
CA ASN A 23 5.10 6.95 -12.43
C ASN A 23 6.58 7.14 -12.05
N VAL A 24 7.43 6.15 -12.37
CA VAL A 24 8.86 6.17 -12.02
C VAL A 24 9.72 5.98 -13.27
N PHE A 25 10.58 6.93 -13.53
CA PHE A 25 11.59 6.84 -14.60
C PHE A 25 12.95 6.54 -14.02
N PHE A 26 13.64 5.57 -14.64
CA PHE A 26 15.01 5.20 -14.29
C PHE A 26 15.94 5.55 -15.45
N GLY A 27 17.09 6.11 -15.14
CA GLY A 27 18.10 6.36 -16.15
C GLY A 27 19.12 7.43 -15.78
N SER A 28 20.25 7.41 -16.48
CA SER A 28 21.35 8.35 -16.27
C SER A 28 21.00 9.82 -16.56
N GLN A 29 19.89 10.05 -17.27
CA GLN A 29 19.39 11.41 -17.55
C GLN A 29 18.60 12.00 -16.36
N CYS A 30 18.22 11.16 -15.39
CA CYS A 30 17.50 11.61 -14.20
C CYS A 30 18.50 11.99 -13.09
N PRO A 31 18.34 13.12 -12.41
CA PRO A 31 19.14 13.44 -11.23
C PRO A 31 19.05 12.31 -10.19
N GLY A 32 20.20 11.77 -9.78
CA GLY A 32 20.23 10.61 -8.88
C GLY A 32 19.77 9.28 -9.49
N GLY A 33 19.59 9.21 -10.83
CA GLY A 33 19.23 7.99 -11.55
C GLY A 33 17.74 7.67 -11.56
N VAL A 34 16.88 8.48 -10.91
CA VAL A 34 15.44 8.26 -10.82
C VAL A 34 14.66 9.58 -10.90
N ALA A 35 13.49 9.57 -11.53
CA ALA A 35 12.54 10.68 -11.50
C ALA A 35 11.12 10.17 -11.30
N PHE A 36 10.31 10.95 -10.60
CA PHE A 36 8.90 10.69 -10.33
C PHE A 36 8.04 11.68 -11.11
N ILE A 37 6.86 11.21 -11.55
CA ILE A 37 5.84 12.03 -12.24
C ILE A 37 4.47 11.77 -11.63
N ASP A 38 3.49 12.55 -12.06
CA ASP A 38 2.08 12.43 -11.66
C ASP A 38 1.83 12.63 -10.16
N PHE A 39 2.13 13.83 -9.70
CA PHE A 39 1.92 14.26 -8.31
C PHE A 39 0.47 14.70 -8.02
N ALA A 40 -0.52 14.30 -8.84
CA ALA A 40 -1.91 14.73 -8.68
C ALA A 40 -2.54 14.30 -7.34
N ASN A 41 -2.07 13.19 -6.78
CA ASN A 41 -2.57 12.64 -5.52
C ASN A 41 -1.75 13.05 -4.29
N MET A 42 -0.73 13.89 -4.47
CA MET A 42 0.21 14.24 -3.39
C MET A 42 -0.48 14.87 -2.19
N ALA A 43 -0.20 14.35 -0.98
CA ALA A 43 -0.73 14.89 0.27
C ALA A 43 0.17 14.54 1.46
N LEU A 44 -0.13 15.15 2.63
CA LEU A 44 0.48 14.77 3.89
C LEU A 44 -0.08 13.42 4.36
N ALA A 45 0.80 12.46 4.58
CA ALA A 45 0.45 11.11 4.99
C ALA A 45 1.59 10.46 5.81
N PRO A 46 1.34 9.33 6.51
CA PRO A 46 2.41 8.60 7.15
C PRO A 46 3.50 8.18 6.16
N PRO A 47 4.79 8.31 6.51
CA PRO A 47 5.91 8.15 5.57
C PRO A 47 5.95 6.76 4.91
N MET A 48 5.53 5.72 5.63
CA MET A 48 5.54 4.35 5.10
C MET A 48 4.43 4.06 4.09
N ARG A 49 3.52 5.02 3.80
CA ARG A 49 2.44 4.84 2.84
C ARG A 49 2.95 4.62 1.42
N ASP A 50 3.85 5.47 0.96
CA ASP A 50 4.47 5.32 -0.36
C ASP A 50 5.35 4.08 -0.45
N VAL A 51 6.08 3.75 0.60
CA VAL A 51 6.91 2.54 0.65
C VAL A 51 6.05 1.28 0.57
N ALA A 52 4.96 1.21 1.36
CA ALA A 52 4.03 0.08 1.33
C ALA A 52 3.30 -0.01 -0.02
N PHE A 53 2.93 1.13 -0.61
CA PHE A 53 2.33 1.17 -1.94
C PHE A 53 3.32 0.62 -2.97
N PHE A 54 4.54 1.17 -3.02
CA PHE A 54 5.54 0.77 -4.00
C PHE A 54 5.91 -0.72 -3.90
N LEU A 55 6.26 -1.20 -2.71
CA LEU A 55 6.66 -2.59 -2.49
C LEU A 55 5.50 -3.58 -2.66
N GLY A 56 4.30 -3.18 -2.18
CA GLY A 56 3.13 -4.06 -2.17
C GLY A 56 2.51 -4.29 -3.54
N ILE A 57 2.54 -3.31 -4.45
CA ILE A 57 1.90 -3.43 -5.76
C ILE A 57 2.88 -3.76 -6.89
N ASN A 58 4.15 -3.31 -6.80
CA ASN A 58 5.09 -3.44 -7.91
C ASN A 58 5.94 -4.71 -7.84
N LEU A 59 6.25 -5.22 -6.65
CA LEU A 59 7.11 -6.38 -6.51
C LEU A 59 6.33 -7.70 -6.52
N ASP A 60 6.79 -8.65 -7.32
CA ASP A 60 6.29 -10.02 -7.25
C ASP A 60 6.61 -10.65 -5.88
N VAL A 61 5.73 -11.53 -5.41
CA VAL A 61 5.81 -12.10 -4.06
C VAL A 61 7.18 -12.65 -3.69
N PRO A 62 7.88 -13.45 -4.54
CA PRO A 62 9.21 -13.96 -4.21
C PRO A 62 10.26 -12.85 -4.07
N VAL A 63 10.20 -11.82 -4.94
CA VAL A 63 11.13 -10.69 -4.92
C VAL A 63 10.89 -9.84 -3.67
N ARG A 64 9.64 -9.53 -3.37
CA ARG A 64 9.28 -8.79 -2.17
C ARG A 64 9.75 -9.52 -0.91
N ARG A 65 9.48 -10.84 -0.77
CA ARG A 65 9.94 -11.65 0.37
C ARG A 65 11.45 -11.60 0.60
N ALA A 66 12.21 -11.51 -0.49
CA ALA A 66 13.66 -11.45 -0.42
C ALA A 66 14.20 -10.08 -0.03
N LEU A 67 13.48 -8.99 -0.34
CA LEU A 67 14.04 -7.64 -0.33
C LEU A 67 13.30 -6.63 0.57
N ASP A 68 12.05 -6.87 0.97
CA ASP A 68 11.25 -5.82 1.60
C ASP A 68 11.82 -5.31 2.92
N ALA A 69 12.36 -6.20 3.76
CA ALA A 69 12.98 -5.79 5.01
C ALA A 69 14.22 -4.90 4.79
N ASP A 70 15.05 -5.26 3.80
CA ASP A 70 16.25 -4.49 3.45
C ASP A 70 15.87 -3.15 2.82
N LEU A 71 14.85 -3.12 1.94
CA LEU A 71 14.38 -1.89 1.31
C LEU A 71 13.74 -0.94 2.33
N VAL A 72 12.97 -1.44 3.29
CA VAL A 72 12.45 -0.65 4.40
C VAL A 72 13.58 -0.11 5.27
N ARG A 73 14.65 -0.89 5.48
CA ARG A 73 15.84 -0.42 6.20
C ARG A 73 16.58 0.67 5.45
N VAL A 74 16.78 0.52 4.15
CA VAL A 74 17.38 1.58 3.29
C VAL A 74 16.59 2.88 3.40
N TYR A 75 15.27 2.81 3.36
CA TYR A 75 14.41 3.99 3.54
C TYR A 75 14.59 4.62 4.93
N HIS A 76 14.59 3.80 5.99
CA HIS A 76 14.78 4.26 7.36
C HIS A 76 16.16 4.93 7.53
N ASP A 77 17.23 4.33 7.01
CA ASP A 77 18.58 4.88 7.08
C ASP A 77 18.66 6.23 6.36
N ALA A 78 17.97 6.38 5.23
CA ALA A 78 17.85 7.66 4.52
C ALA A 78 17.12 8.73 5.36
N LEU A 79 16.08 8.36 6.11
CA LEU A 79 15.42 9.28 7.05
C LEU A 79 16.39 9.76 8.15
N LEU A 80 17.18 8.82 8.72
CA LEU A 80 18.18 9.16 9.75
C LEU A 80 19.27 10.07 9.19
N ALA A 81 19.76 9.79 7.98
CA ALA A 81 20.72 10.63 7.27
C ALA A 81 20.14 12.03 6.98
N GLY A 82 18.84 12.11 6.68
CA GLY A 82 18.10 13.36 6.51
C GLY A 82 17.81 14.14 7.79
N GLY A 83 18.19 13.60 8.96
CA GLY A 83 18.05 14.29 10.25
C GLY A 83 16.83 13.88 11.09
N VAL A 84 16.01 12.92 10.67
CA VAL A 84 14.94 12.35 11.51
C VAL A 84 15.58 11.63 12.69
N ARG A 85 15.03 11.83 13.92
CA ARG A 85 15.62 11.27 15.15
C ARG A 85 14.65 10.34 15.90
N ASP A 86 13.39 10.72 16.01
CA ASP A 86 12.42 10.04 16.88
C ASP A 86 11.55 9.04 16.11
N TYR A 87 12.16 8.26 15.22
CA TYR A 87 11.48 7.24 14.41
C TYR A 87 12.34 5.97 14.35
N PRO A 88 12.29 5.11 15.39
CA PRO A 88 13.07 3.88 15.42
C PRO A 88 12.61 2.87 14.36
N PHE A 89 13.51 1.97 13.96
CA PHE A 89 13.24 1.00 12.89
C PHE A 89 12.02 0.10 13.20
N GLU A 90 11.85 -0.30 14.44
CA GLU A 90 10.72 -1.14 14.89
C GLU A 90 9.39 -0.43 14.60
N ARG A 91 9.33 0.88 14.82
CA ARG A 91 8.17 1.69 14.47
C ARG A 91 8.01 1.83 12.96
N CYS A 92 9.09 2.10 12.23
CA CYS A 92 9.09 2.18 10.78
C CYS A 92 8.54 0.88 10.17
N TRP A 93 9.00 -0.28 10.65
CA TRP A 93 8.55 -1.60 10.23
C TRP A 93 7.08 -1.87 10.58
N ARG A 94 6.64 -1.50 11.79
CA ARG A 94 5.23 -1.58 12.20
C ARG A 94 4.34 -0.72 11.28
N ASP A 95 4.76 0.52 11.00
CA ASP A 95 4.02 1.45 10.16
C ASP A 95 3.95 0.94 8.71
N TYR A 96 5.03 0.35 8.17
CA TYR A 96 5.02 -0.33 6.88
C TYR A 96 3.92 -1.41 6.81
N ARG A 97 3.86 -2.29 7.79
CA ARG A 97 2.87 -3.36 7.87
C ARG A 97 1.44 -2.83 7.97
N LEU A 98 1.22 -1.75 8.72
CA LEU A 98 -0.08 -1.08 8.80
C LEU A 98 -0.48 -0.46 7.47
N GLN A 99 0.45 0.21 6.78
CA GLN A 99 0.14 0.86 5.52
C GLN A 99 -0.18 -0.13 4.38
N LEU A 100 0.23 -1.39 4.44
CA LEU A 100 -0.23 -2.43 3.50
C LEU A 100 -1.76 -2.60 3.53
N TRP A 101 -2.41 -2.43 4.68
CA TRP A 101 -3.88 -2.41 4.77
C TRP A 101 -4.49 -1.21 4.05
N TYR A 102 -3.87 -0.04 4.18
CA TYR A 102 -4.31 1.14 3.44
C TYR A 102 -4.23 0.91 1.92
N VAL A 103 -3.11 0.35 1.46
CA VAL A 103 -2.90 0.07 0.03
C VAL A 103 -3.94 -0.93 -0.49
N LEU A 104 -4.21 -2.01 0.26
CA LEU A 104 -5.27 -2.96 -0.11
C LEU A 104 -6.63 -2.27 -0.19
N PHE A 105 -6.97 -1.43 0.80
CA PHE A 105 -8.24 -0.70 0.82
C PHE A 105 -8.40 0.19 -0.41
N VAL A 106 -7.40 1.02 -0.71
CA VAL A 106 -7.42 1.90 -1.90
C VAL A 106 -7.51 1.08 -3.18
N HIS A 107 -6.77 -0.02 -3.28
CA HIS A 107 -6.78 -0.87 -4.45
C HIS A 107 -8.16 -1.52 -4.67
N VAL A 108 -8.80 -2.03 -3.62
CA VAL A 108 -10.16 -2.57 -3.68
C VAL A 108 -11.16 -1.47 -4.08
N LEU A 109 -11.02 -0.26 -3.51
CA LEU A 109 -11.89 0.88 -3.87
C LEU A 109 -11.74 1.22 -5.35
N CYS A 110 -10.52 1.32 -5.87
CA CYS A 110 -10.27 1.56 -7.29
C CYS A 110 -10.90 0.47 -8.17
N ALA A 111 -10.80 -0.81 -7.77
CA ALA A 111 -11.47 -1.90 -8.47
C ALA A 111 -13.01 -1.74 -8.54
N VAL A 112 -13.61 -1.19 -7.48
CA VAL A 112 -15.07 -0.98 -7.42
C VAL A 112 -15.53 0.17 -8.32
N VAL A 113 -14.72 1.24 -8.40
CA VAL A 113 -15.09 2.46 -9.16
C VAL A 113 -14.67 2.39 -10.63
N THR A 114 -13.75 1.52 -11.00
CA THR A 114 -13.28 1.38 -12.38
C THR A 114 -14.40 0.75 -13.25
N PRO A 115 -14.77 1.36 -14.40
CA PRO A 115 -15.90 0.92 -15.22
C PRO A 115 -15.85 -0.55 -15.67
N GLY A 116 -14.67 -1.09 -15.95
CA GLY A 116 -14.48 -2.50 -16.33
C GLY A 116 -14.94 -3.47 -15.23
N PHE A 117 -14.68 -3.17 -13.96
CA PHE A 117 -15.17 -3.95 -12.82
C PHE A 117 -16.65 -3.76 -12.55
N ALA A 118 -17.20 -2.56 -12.80
CA ALA A 118 -18.62 -2.29 -12.66
C ALA A 118 -19.47 -3.15 -13.64
N LYS A 119 -18.95 -3.46 -14.82
CA LYS A 119 -19.60 -4.37 -15.78
C LYS A 119 -19.60 -5.83 -15.27
N GLN A 120 -18.51 -6.29 -14.65
CA GLN A 120 -18.42 -7.64 -14.06
C GLN A 120 -19.40 -7.85 -12.91
N ARG A 121 -19.67 -6.81 -12.09
CA ARG A 121 -20.64 -6.89 -10.97
C ARG A 121 -22.09 -7.07 -11.41
N ARG A 122 -22.47 -6.75 -12.65
CA ARG A 122 -23.85 -6.89 -13.15
C ARG A 122 -24.25 -8.33 -13.45
N ASN A 123 -23.33 -9.28 -13.50
CA ASN A 123 -23.66 -10.69 -13.65
C ASN A 123 -24.10 -11.26 -12.30
N ARG A 124 -25.38 -11.63 -12.21
CA ARG A 124 -26.12 -12.06 -10.99
C ARG A 124 -25.58 -13.29 -10.27
N THR A 125 -24.49 -13.88 -10.70
CA THR A 125 -23.93 -15.12 -10.14
C THR A 125 -22.76 -14.94 -9.21
N GLY A 126 -22.36 -13.70 -8.90
CA GLY A 126 -21.44 -13.37 -7.78
C GLY A 126 -20.03 -13.90 -7.85
N ILE A 127 -19.67 -14.69 -8.83
CA ILE A 127 -18.33 -15.26 -9.03
C ILE A 127 -17.87 -14.89 -10.43
N TYR A 128 -16.70 -14.29 -10.53
CA TYR A 128 -15.96 -13.89 -11.72
C TYR A 128 -16.13 -14.81 -12.94
N ALA A 129 -17.30 -14.86 -13.53
CA ALA A 129 -17.48 -15.46 -14.83
C ALA A 129 -17.06 -14.43 -15.88
N PRO A 130 -16.16 -14.75 -16.81
CA PRO A 130 -15.82 -13.85 -17.89
C PRO A 130 -17.08 -13.57 -18.72
N ASP A 131 -17.57 -12.33 -18.66
CA ASP A 131 -18.64 -11.90 -19.57
C ASP A 131 -18.03 -11.79 -20.96
N GLU A 132 -18.60 -12.51 -21.93
CA GLU A 132 -18.18 -12.46 -23.34
C GLU A 132 -18.24 -11.04 -23.92
N ARG A 133 -18.98 -10.13 -23.27
CA ARG A 133 -19.10 -8.72 -23.63
C ARG A 133 -17.93 -7.84 -23.11
N LEU A 134 -17.00 -8.39 -22.32
CA LEU A 134 -15.84 -7.63 -21.87
C LEU A 134 -14.88 -7.38 -23.03
N THR A 135 -14.45 -6.15 -23.16
CA THR A 135 -13.40 -5.79 -24.12
C THR A 135 -12.05 -6.39 -23.72
N LYS A 136 -11.09 -6.37 -24.67
CA LYS A 136 -9.70 -6.76 -24.35
C LYS A 136 -9.14 -5.89 -23.23
N ALA A 137 -9.42 -4.58 -23.23
CA ALA A 137 -8.98 -3.66 -22.17
C ALA A 137 -9.58 -4.03 -20.80
N ASP A 138 -10.88 -4.36 -20.74
CA ASP A 138 -11.53 -4.79 -19.49
C ASP A 138 -10.88 -6.06 -18.94
N ARG A 139 -10.56 -7.03 -19.79
CA ARG A 139 -9.87 -8.27 -19.36
C ARG A 139 -8.45 -8.02 -18.90
N THR A 140 -7.72 -7.13 -19.57
CA THR A 140 -6.35 -6.74 -19.16
C THR A 140 -6.39 -6.05 -17.80
N ALA A 141 -7.29 -5.08 -17.59
CA ALA A 141 -7.47 -4.41 -16.32
C ALA A 141 -7.78 -5.42 -15.20
N ALA A 142 -8.72 -6.34 -15.42
CA ALA A 142 -9.06 -7.40 -14.45
C ALA A 142 -7.86 -8.28 -14.08
N ALA A 143 -7.05 -8.66 -15.06
CA ALA A 143 -5.83 -9.45 -14.83
C ALA A 143 -4.79 -8.68 -14.01
N THR A 144 -4.59 -7.40 -14.31
CA THR A 144 -3.70 -6.51 -13.55
C THR A 144 -4.16 -6.39 -12.10
N PHE A 145 -5.44 -6.10 -11.85
CA PHE A 145 -5.97 -6.05 -10.49
C PHE A 145 -5.84 -7.36 -9.74
N ALA A 146 -6.07 -8.50 -10.40
CA ALA A 146 -5.89 -9.80 -9.80
C ALA A 146 -4.42 -10.07 -9.43
N ALA A 147 -3.47 -9.62 -10.25
CA ALA A 147 -2.04 -9.73 -9.95
C ALA A 147 -1.65 -8.89 -8.74
N VAL A 148 -2.08 -7.62 -8.70
CA VAL A 148 -1.83 -6.72 -7.57
C VAL A 148 -2.47 -7.25 -6.28
N ASN A 149 -3.71 -7.74 -6.34
CA ASN A 149 -4.36 -8.35 -5.17
C ASN A 149 -3.55 -9.54 -4.62
N ARG A 150 -3.02 -10.40 -5.48
CA ARG A 150 -2.17 -11.52 -5.02
C ARG A 150 -0.91 -11.03 -4.31
N ARG A 151 -0.28 -9.96 -4.82
CA ARG A 151 0.91 -9.35 -4.21
C ARG A 151 0.58 -8.77 -2.83
N LEU A 152 -0.49 -7.98 -2.72
CA LEU A 152 -0.91 -7.33 -1.47
C LEU A 152 -1.35 -8.34 -0.42
N VAL A 153 -2.20 -9.31 -0.78
CA VAL A 153 -2.62 -10.37 0.15
C VAL A 153 -1.43 -11.20 0.59
N GLY A 154 -0.51 -11.53 -0.34
CA GLY A 154 0.75 -12.19 0.01
C GLY A 154 1.57 -11.39 1.02
N ALA A 155 1.67 -10.06 0.87
CA ALA A 155 2.37 -9.20 1.82
C ALA A 155 1.69 -9.19 3.21
N LEU A 156 0.37 -9.06 3.26
CA LEU A 156 -0.40 -9.07 4.51
C LEU A 156 -0.24 -10.38 5.28
N VAL A 157 -0.28 -11.51 4.58
CA VAL A 157 -0.09 -12.84 5.18
C VAL A 157 1.34 -13.03 5.67
N ASP A 158 2.33 -12.75 4.81
CA ASP A 158 3.74 -12.94 5.14
C ASP A 158 4.18 -12.12 6.37
N HIS A 159 3.61 -10.94 6.55
CA HIS A 159 3.93 -10.04 7.66
C HIS A 159 2.96 -10.13 8.84
N ARG A 160 2.04 -11.13 8.85
CA ARG A 160 1.07 -11.35 9.92
C ARG A 160 0.32 -10.05 10.29
N CYS A 161 -0.14 -9.33 9.26
CA CYS A 161 -0.76 -8.02 9.44
C CYS A 161 -2.14 -8.10 10.12
N ASP A 162 -2.77 -9.26 10.14
CA ASP A 162 -3.98 -9.57 10.90
C ASP A 162 -3.75 -9.48 12.42
N GLU A 163 -2.63 -10.01 12.90
CA GLU A 163 -2.24 -9.89 14.33
C GLU A 163 -1.99 -8.45 14.73
N LEU A 164 -1.39 -7.67 13.82
CA LEU A 164 -1.20 -6.25 14.05
C LEU A 164 -2.53 -5.48 14.14
N LEU A 165 -3.55 -5.91 13.38
CA LEU A 165 -4.90 -5.34 13.52
C LEU A 165 -5.53 -5.65 14.89
N ALA A 166 -5.34 -6.87 15.40
CA ALA A 166 -5.81 -7.22 16.73
C ALA A 166 -5.14 -6.34 17.80
N GLN A 167 -3.81 -6.17 17.73
CA GLN A 167 -3.07 -5.27 18.63
C GLN A 167 -3.60 -3.83 18.58
N VAL A 168 -3.85 -3.27 17.38
CA VAL A 168 -4.41 -1.92 17.22
C VAL A 168 -5.81 -1.80 17.84
N ALA A 169 -6.62 -2.86 17.76
CA ALA A 169 -7.94 -2.88 18.36
C ALA A 169 -7.88 -2.91 19.89
N ASP A 170 -6.97 -3.69 20.46
CA ASP A 170 -6.75 -3.81 21.90
C ASP A 170 -6.20 -2.50 22.48
N GLU A 171 -5.17 -1.91 21.86
CA GLU A 171 -4.61 -0.59 22.23
C GLU A 171 -5.70 0.49 22.30
N ALA A 172 -6.67 0.47 21.37
CA ALA A 172 -7.77 1.42 21.33
C ALA A 172 -8.81 1.18 22.43
N SER A 173 -8.99 -0.07 22.86
CA SER A 173 -9.92 -0.45 23.92
C SER A 173 -9.38 -0.03 25.29
N ASP A 174 -8.09 -0.21 25.53
CA ASP A 174 -7.43 0.15 26.78
C ASP A 174 -7.32 1.66 26.99
N GLY A 175 -7.14 2.43 25.90
CA GLY A 175 -7.11 3.88 25.93
C GLY A 175 -8.47 4.53 26.26
N CYS A 176 -9.58 3.80 26.15
CA CYS A 176 -10.91 4.30 26.46
C CYS A 176 -11.28 4.16 27.94
N CYS A 177 -10.60 3.30 28.70
CA CYS A 177 -10.83 3.08 30.13
C CYS A 177 -10.20 4.14 31.07
N GLY A 178 -9.41 5.07 30.54
CA GLY A 178 -8.68 6.06 31.31
C GLY A 178 -9.42 7.40 31.55
N CYS A 179 -10.65 7.56 31.09
CA CYS A 179 -11.46 8.80 31.27
C CYS A 179 -12.80 8.47 31.95
N ALA A 180 -12.75 8.08 33.19
CA ALA A 180 -13.92 8.03 34.08
C ALA A 180 -13.61 8.72 35.41
#